data_8150aa79d3c3b8c670422f8f0ff7eca0
#
_entry.id   8150aa79d3c3b8c670422f8f0ff7eca0
#
_cell.length_a   1.000
_cell.length_b   1.000
_cell.length_c   1.000
_cell.angle_alpha   90.00
_cell.angle_beta   90.00
_cell.angle_gamma   90.00
#
_symmetry.space_group_name_H-M   'P 1'
#
loop_
_entity.id
_entity.type
_entity.pdbx_description
1 polymer ?
#
loop_
_entity_poly.entity_id
_entity_poly.type
_entity_poly.pdbx_seq_one_letter_code
_entity_poly.pdbx_strand_id
1 'polypeptide(L)'
;MSFFALPILFFLGFLILLLAFFIVKQQSAAVIERFGRFQSIRQSGLQLKIPLIDRVAGRLSLKIQQLDVIVETKTLDDVFVRLKISVQYKVVKEKVYEAFYKLDYPHEQITSYVFDVVRAEVPKMKLDDVFVKKDDIAIAVKTELNEAMMDYGYDIIKTLVTDIDPCLLYTSPSPRDL
;
A
#
# COMPACT_ATOMS: atom_id res chain seq x y z
N MET A 1 -0.91 59.77 3.41
CA MET A 1 -0.72 58.45 2.80
C MET A 1 -0.75 57.29 3.79
N SER A 2 -0.65 57.50 5.09
CA SER A 2 -0.61 56.43 6.13
C SER A 2 -1.97 55.80 6.48
N PHE A 3 -3.09 56.48 6.21
CA PHE A 3 -4.43 56.01 6.61
C PHE A 3 -4.92 54.77 5.83
N PHE A 4 -4.45 54.57 4.60
CA PHE A 4 -4.80 53.40 3.78
C PHE A 4 -3.86 52.19 4.01
N ALA A 5 -2.68 52.41 4.56
CA ALA A 5 -1.73 51.35 4.81
C ALA A 5 -2.16 50.43 5.96
N LEU A 6 -2.81 50.99 6.99
CA LEU A 6 -3.23 50.25 8.18
C LEU A 6 -4.32 49.20 7.88
N PRO A 7 -5.40 49.47 7.14
CA PRO A 7 -6.40 48.47 6.77
C PRO A 7 -5.86 47.44 5.81
N ILE A 8 -4.93 47.80 4.91
CA ILE A 8 -4.28 46.84 4.01
C ILE A 8 -3.41 45.85 4.79
N LEU A 9 -2.63 46.30 5.75
CA LEU A 9 -1.80 45.46 6.60
C LEU A 9 -2.63 44.50 7.46
N PHE A 10 -3.77 44.99 7.99
CA PHE A 10 -4.70 44.15 8.75
C PHE A 10 -5.35 43.09 7.87
N PHE A 11 -5.78 43.45 6.66
CA PHE A 11 -6.35 42.50 5.70
C PHE A 11 -5.34 41.44 5.26
N LEU A 12 -4.08 41.84 5.03
CA LEU A 12 -3.00 40.93 4.69
C LEU A 12 -2.70 39.94 5.84
N GLY A 13 -2.64 40.44 7.08
CA GLY A 13 -2.48 39.62 8.28
C GLY A 13 -3.63 38.62 8.47
N PHE A 14 -4.85 39.05 8.26
CA PHE A 14 -6.03 38.18 8.32
C PHE A 14 -6.02 37.11 7.23
N LEU A 15 -5.62 37.47 6.00
CA LEU A 15 -5.48 36.53 4.90
C LEU A 15 -4.41 35.44 5.21
N ILE A 16 -3.28 35.85 5.77
CA ILE A 16 -2.22 34.93 6.19
C ILE A 16 -2.73 33.99 7.30
N LEU A 17 -3.51 34.48 8.23
CA LEU A 17 -4.11 33.67 9.29
C LEU A 17 -5.08 32.62 8.73
N LEU A 18 -5.90 32.96 7.74
CA LEU A 18 -6.80 32.02 7.09
C LEU A 18 -6.04 30.93 6.33
N LEU A 19 -4.92 31.27 5.68
CA LEU A 19 -4.06 30.31 4.97
C LEU A 19 -3.27 29.39 5.91
N ALA A 20 -3.16 29.74 7.21
CA ALA A 20 -2.49 28.92 8.19
C ALA A 20 -3.30 27.68 8.61
N PHE A 21 -4.62 27.74 8.47
CA PHE A 21 -5.47 26.61 8.83
C PHE A 21 -5.62 25.63 7.66
N PHE A 22 -5.53 24.34 7.97
CA PHE A 22 -5.87 23.28 7.02
C PHE A 22 -6.50 22.07 7.73
N ILE A 23 -7.30 21.33 6.98
CA ILE A 23 -8.04 20.19 7.51
C ILE A 23 -7.40 18.91 7.01
N VAL A 24 -7.12 17.98 7.95
CA VAL A 24 -6.70 16.61 7.67
C VAL A 24 -7.91 15.70 7.86
N LYS A 25 -8.22 14.90 6.84
CA LYS A 25 -9.36 13.97 6.87
C LYS A 25 -9.17 12.90 7.95
N GLN A 26 -10.28 12.38 8.47
CA GLN A 26 -10.27 11.25 9.41
C GLN A 26 -9.57 10.03 8.78
N GLN A 27 -8.84 9.28 9.60
CA GLN A 27 -8.04 8.13 9.14
C GLN A 27 -7.04 8.47 8.03
N SER A 28 -6.44 9.67 8.09
CA SER A 28 -5.30 10.04 7.27
C SER A 28 -4.27 10.81 8.09
N ALA A 29 -3.03 10.75 7.67
CA ALA A 29 -1.93 11.53 8.21
C ALA A 29 -1.38 12.45 7.12
N ALA A 30 -1.09 13.71 7.47
CA ALA A 30 -0.44 14.66 6.59
C ALA A 30 1.02 14.84 7.02
N VAL A 31 1.94 14.70 6.09
CA VAL A 31 3.37 14.94 6.30
C VAL A 31 3.67 16.40 5.98
N ILE A 32 4.25 17.10 6.93
CA ILE A 32 4.63 18.51 6.78
C ILE A 32 6.14 18.61 6.63
N GLU A 33 6.54 19.28 5.57
CA GLU A 33 7.93 19.67 5.32
C GLU A 33 8.11 21.18 5.50
N ARG A 34 9.29 21.54 6.00
CA ARG A 34 9.76 22.93 6.10
C ARG A 34 11.06 23.05 5.32
N PHE A 35 11.06 23.85 4.25
CA PHE A 35 12.20 24.01 3.36
C PHE A 35 12.76 22.66 2.84
N GLY A 36 11.86 21.70 2.51
CA GLY A 36 12.28 20.38 2.02
C GLY A 36 12.80 19.41 3.08
N ARG A 37 12.71 19.77 4.37
CA ARG A 37 13.04 18.86 5.48
C ARG A 37 11.77 18.43 6.21
N PHE A 38 11.72 17.19 6.62
CA PHE A 38 10.67 16.69 7.48
C PHE A 38 10.55 17.53 8.76
N GLN A 39 9.35 17.98 9.07
CA GLN A 39 9.05 18.76 10.26
C GLN A 39 8.17 17.99 11.26
N SER A 40 7.03 17.50 10.79
CA SER A 40 6.08 16.80 11.65
C SER A 40 5.01 16.05 10.87
N ILE A 41 4.36 15.10 11.54
CA ILE A 41 3.18 14.40 11.05
C ILE A 41 1.96 15.00 11.73
N ARG A 42 0.95 15.39 10.94
CA ARG A 42 -0.31 15.93 11.44
C ARG A 42 -1.41 14.89 11.31
N GLN A 43 -2.09 14.62 12.43
CA GLN A 43 -3.24 13.70 12.48
C GLN A 43 -4.53 14.42 12.06
N SER A 44 -5.62 13.64 11.95
CA SER A 44 -6.95 14.14 11.56
C SER A 44 -7.44 15.29 12.45
N GLY A 45 -8.12 16.23 11.81
CA GLY A 45 -8.70 17.42 12.43
C GLY A 45 -8.19 18.72 11.84
N LEU A 46 -8.55 19.82 12.50
CA LEU A 46 -8.07 21.15 12.15
C LEU A 46 -6.63 21.31 12.61
N GLN A 47 -5.74 21.63 11.70
CA GLN A 47 -4.31 21.75 11.94
C GLN A 47 -3.81 23.13 11.51
N LEU A 48 -2.73 23.59 12.17
CA LEU A 48 -2.04 24.84 11.85
C LEU A 48 -0.72 24.54 11.14
N LYS A 49 -0.44 25.30 10.09
CA LYS A 49 0.84 25.35 9.42
C LYS A 49 1.28 26.81 9.25
N ILE A 50 2.56 27.05 9.16
CA ILE A 50 3.08 28.39 8.83
C ILE A 50 2.97 28.55 7.31
N PRO A 51 2.05 29.41 6.80
CA PRO A 51 1.94 29.66 5.37
C PRO A 51 3.28 30.20 4.85
N LEU A 52 3.62 29.90 3.61
CA LEU A 52 4.90 30.21 2.93
C LEU A 52 6.09 29.31 3.31
N ILE A 53 6.19 28.83 4.53
CA ILE A 53 7.35 28.06 5.03
C ILE A 53 7.05 26.56 5.07
N ASP A 54 5.84 26.19 5.58
CA ASP A 54 5.41 24.82 5.74
C ASP A 54 4.63 24.35 4.51
N ARG A 55 5.06 23.25 3.93
CA ARG A 55 4.40 22.59 2.81
C ARG A 55 3.84 21.23 3.26
N VAL A 56 2.64 20.90 2.82
CA VAL A 56 2.12 19.53 2.91
C VAL A 56 2.79 18.72 1.80
N ALA A 57 3.77 17.87 2.16
CA ALA A 57 4.49 17.02 1.24
C ALA A 57 3.59 15.93 0.64
N GLY A 58 2.76 15.34 1.50
CA GLY A 58 1.78 14.35 1.07
C GLY A 58 0.81 13.96 2.18
N ARG A 59 -0.13 13.10 1.81
CA ARG A 59 -1.12 12.55 2.74
C ARG A 59 -1.17 11.04 2.57
N LEU A 60 -1.04 10.31 3.67
CA LEU A 60 -1.17 8.86 3.71
C LEU A 60 -2.52 8.46 4.31
N SER A 61 -3.15 7.46 3.72
CA SER A 61 -4.35 6.84 4.28
C SER A 61 -3.94 5.83 5.35
N LEU A 62 -4.52 5.94 6.53
CA LEU A 62 -4.36 4.98 7.63
C LEU A 62 -5.46 3.91 7.63
N LYS A 63 -6.35 3.96 6.63
CA LYS A 63 -7.40 2.95 6.46
C LYS A 63 -6.80 1.64 5.98
N ILE A 64 -7.49 0.55 6.27
CA ILE A 64 -7.18 -0.73 5.65
C ILE A 64 -7.41 -0.63 4.15
N GLN A 65 -6.39 -1.01 3.39
CA GLN A 65 -6.41 -1.07 1.94
C GLN A 65 -6.27 -2.53 1.50
N GLN A 66 -6.79 -2.84 0.34
CA GLN A 66 -6.68 -4.16 -0.28
C GLN A 66 -5.97 -4.04 -1.62
N LEU A 67 -5.06 -4.96 -1.84
CA LEU A 67 -4.37 -5.15 -3.11
C LEU A 67 -4.62 -6.58 -3.57
N ASP A 68 -5.15 -6.73 -4.78
CA ASP A 68 -5.34 -8.03 -5.43
C ASP A 68 -4.17 -8.29 -6.37
N VAL A 69 -3.49 -9.42 -6.16
CA VAL A 69 -2.34 -9.86 -6.96
C VAL A 69 -2.70 -11.16 -7.65
N ILE A 70 -2.46 -11.23 -8.95
CA ILE A 70 -2.66 -12.46 -9.75
C ILE A 70 -1.28 -13.04 -10.06
N VAL A 71 -1.04 -14.26 -9.62
CA VAL A 71 0.24 -14.97 -9.82
C VAL A 71 0.00 -16.21 -10.66
N GLU A 72 0.77 -16.34 -11.73
CA GLU A 72 0.80 -17.56 -12.54
C GLU A 72 2.06 -18.35 -12.18
N THR A 73 1.88 -19.61 -11.88
CA THR A 73 2.97 -20.54 -11.53
C THR A 73 2.62 -21.97 -11.92
N LYS A 74 3.56 -22.89 -11.72
CA LYS A 74 3.43 -24.29 -12.06
C LYS A 74 3.48 -25.13 -10.79
N THR A 75 2.60 -26.11 -10.68
CA THR A 75 2.58 -27.05 -9.55
C THR A 75 3.62 -28.18 -9.74
N LEU A 76 3.81 -29.02 -8.70
CA LEU A 76 4.73 -30.17 -8.73
C LEU A 76 4.37 -31.19 -9.83
N ASP A 77 3.09 -31.33 -10.13
CA ASP A 77 2.54 -32.21 -11.17
C ASP A 77 2.42 -31.57 -12.55
N ASP A 78 3.23 -30.52 -12.77
CA ASP A 78 3.39 -29.84 -14.05
C ASP A 78 2.13 -29.11 -14.57
N VAL A 79 1.16 -28.81 -13.71
CA VAL A 79 -0.03 -28.06 -14.06
C VAL A 79 0.20 -26.57 -13.84
N PHE A 80 -0.10 -25.75 -14.84
CA PHE A 80 -0.12 -24.29 -14.68
C PHE A 80 -1.36 -23.86 -13.91
N VAL A 81 -1.15 -23.03 -12.90
CA VAL A 81 -2.22 -22.50 -12.07
C VAL A 81 -2.10 -20.98 -11.98
N ARG A 82 -3.24 -20.32 -11.98
CA ARG A 82 -3.37 -18.91 -11.71
C ARG A 82 -4.01 -18.73 -10.34
N LEU A 83 -3.28 -18.11 -9.42
CA LEU A 83 -3.77 -17.80 -8.08
C LEU A 83 -4.07 -16.32 -7.97
N LYS A 84 -5.24 -15.97 -7.43
CA LYS A 84 -5.59 -14.62 -7.03
C LYS A 84 -5.44 -14.49 -5.52
N ILE A 85 -4.54 -13.60 -5.09
CA ILE A 85 -4.22 -13.37 -3.68
C ILE A 85 -4.61 -11.95 -3.32
N SER A 86 -5.47 -11.80 -2.33
CA SER A 86 -5.87 -10.51 -1.79
C SER A 86 -5.09 -10.22 -0.51
N VAL A 87 -4.31 -9.14 -0.52
CA VAL A 87 -3.51 -8.68 0.60
C VAL A 87 -4.17 -7.46 1.23
N GLN A 88 -4.55 -7.55 2.50
CA GLN A 88 -5.08 -6.44 3.27
C GLN A 88 -3.97 -5.85 4.15
N TYR A 89 -3.71 -4.58 4.00
CA TYR A 89 -2.65 -3.87 4.70
C TYR A 89 -3.10 -2.48 5.16
N LYS A 90 -2.38 -1.91 6.10
CA LYS A 90 -2.56 -0.52 6.56
C LYS A 90 -1.21 0.10 6.89
N VAL A 91 -1.18 1.43 6.91
CA VAL A 91 -0.02 2.19 7.44
C VAL A 91 -0.11 2.25 8.96
N VAL A 92 0.99 1.94 9.64
CA VAL A 92 1.13 2.05 11.11
C VAL A 92 1.27 3.53 11.47
N LYS A 93 0.45 4.04 12.39
CA LYS A 93 0.41 5.47 12.75
C LYS A 93 1.75 6.00 13.23
N GLU A 94 2.48 5.19 13.96
CA GLU A 94 3.78 5.54 14.56
C GLU A 94 4.92 5.55 13.53
N LYS A 95 4.72 4.85 12.39
CA LYS A 95 5.71 4.68 11.33
C LYS A 95 5.34 5.39 10.02
N VAL A 96 4.51 6.45 10.09
CA VAL A 96 4.11 7.23 8.91
C VAL A 96 5.31 7.87 8.21
N TYR A 97 6.35 8.24 8.96
CA TYR A 97 7.58 8.77 8.40
C TYR A 97 8.27 7.74 7.50
N GLU A 98 8.42 6.52 7.98
CA GLU A 98 9.03 5.42 7.25
C GLU A 98 8.21 5.09 6.01
N ALA A 99 6.89 5.02 6.14
CA ALA A 99 5.99 4.71 5.03
C ALA A 99 5.99 5.78 3.94
N PHE A 100 6.31 7.03 4.28
CA PHE A 100 6.34 8.11 3.31
C PHE A 100 7.69 8.33 2.64
N TYR A 101 8.80 8.16 3.39
CA TYR A 101 10.15 8.50 2.90
C TYR A 101 11.01 7.30 2.54
N LYS A 102 10.73 6.10 3.06
CA LYS A 102 11.54 4.92 2.80
C LYS A 102 11.03 4.06 1.64
N LEU A 103 9.76 4.18 1.27
CA LEU A 103 9.15 3.34 0.25
C LEU A 103 8.24 4.15 -0.68
N ASP A 104 8.63 4.25 -1.96
CA ASP A 104 7.88 5.02 -2.95
C ASP A 104 6.67 4.25 -3.51
N TYR A 105 6.83 2.97 -3.80
CA TYR A 105 5.84 2.15 -4.51
C TYR A 105 5.43 0.92 -3.67
N PRO A 106 4.64 1.11 -2.60
CA PRO A 106 4.27 0.00 -1.71
C PRO A 106 3.50 -1.13 -2.42
N HIS A 107 2.67 -0.80 -3.41
CA HIS A 107 1.90 -1.80 -4.15
C HIS A 107 2.80 -2.72 -4.98
N GLU A 108 3.79 -2.15 -5.67
CA GLU A 108 4.74 -2.92 -6.47
C GLU A 108 5.62 -3.81 -5.58
N GLN A 109 6.03 -3.28 -4.44
CA GLN A 109 6.82 -4.03 -3.47
C GLN A 109 6.03 -5.22 -2.89
N ILE A 110 4.79 -4.98 -2.43
CA ILE A 110 3.89 -6.05 -1.95
C ILE A 110 3.68 -7.09 -3.06
N THR A 111 3.41 -6.66 -4.28
CA THR A 111 3.23 -7.55 -5.44
C THR A 111 4.45 -8.43 -5.66
N SER A 112 5.65 -7.86 -5.62
CA SER A 112 6.91 -8.59 -5.83
C SER A 112 7.12 -9.67 -4.76
N TYR A 113 6.88 -9.36 -3.49
CA TYR A 113 6.98 -10.37 -2.41
C TYR A 113 5.93 -11.46 -2.54
N VAL A 114 4.68 -11.12 -2.92
CA VAL A 114 3.64 -12.13 -3.18
C VAL A 114 4.08 -13.09 -4.29
N PHE A 115 4.64 -12.55 -5.38
CA PHE A 115 5.17 -13.37 -6.48
C PHE A 115 6.28 -14.32 -6.00
N ASP A 116 7.21 -13.81 -5.20
CA ASP A 116 8.34 -14.59 -4.71
C ASP A 116 7.87 -15.77 -3.85
N VAL A 117 7.08 -15.50 -2.82
CA VAL A 117 6.58 -16.54 -1.90
C VAL A 117 5.72 -17.58 -2.62
N VAL A 118 4.80 -17.16 -3.49
CA VAL A 118 3.92 -18.08 -4.21
C VAL A 118 4.72 -18.98 -5.16
N ARG A 119 5.69 -18.41 -5.86
CA ARG A 119 6.57 -19.17 -6.76
C ARG A 119 7.56 -20.07 -6.02
N ALA A 120 7.83 -19.79 -4.75
CA ALA A 120 8.63 -20.66 -3.90
C ALA A 120 7.81 -21.84 -3.31
N GLU A 121 6.53 -21.60 -2.95
CA GLU A 121 5.73 -22.60 -2.24
C GLU A 121 4.90 -23.50 -3.16
N VAL A 122 4.23 -22.94 -4.17
CA VAL A 122 3.29 -23.69 -5.03
C VAL A 122 3.98 -24.81 -5.84
N PRO A 123 5.20 -24.66 -6.38
CA PRO A 123 5.88 -25.75 -7.09
C PRO A 123 6.25 -26.95 -6.24
N LYS A 124 6.19 -26.83 -4.92
CA LYS A 124 6.41 -27.95 -3.97
C LYS A 124 5.15 -28.79 -3.74
N MET A 125 3.99 -28.33 -4.22
CA MET A 125 2.67 -28.90 -3.98
C MET A 125 2.06 -29.44 -5.27
N LYS A 126 1.29 -30.54 -5.15
CA LYS A 126 0.43 -31.01 -6.25
C LYS A 126 -0.79 -30.10 -6.36
N LEU A 127 -1.47 -30.14 -7.50
CA LEU A 127 -2.66 -29.32 -7.74
C LEU A 127 -3.72 -29.49 -6.64
N ASP A 128 -4.05 -30.72 -6.25
CA ASP A 128 -5.02 -30.98 -5.19
C ASP A 128 -4.58 -30.40 -3.84
N ASP A 129 -3.29 -30.48 -3.53
CA ASP A 129 -2.72 -29.89 -2.31
C ASP A 129 -2.84 -28.37 -2.30
N VAL A 130 -2.71 -27.70 -3.45
CA VAL A 130 -2.88 -26.22 -3.55
C VAL A 130 -4.28 -25.81 -3.14
N PHE A 131 -5.32 -26.56 -3.54
CA PHE A 131 -6.69 -26.28 -3.12
C PHE A 131 -6.93 -26.54 -1.63
N VAL A 132 -6.39 -27.67 -1.11
CA VAL A 132 -6.57 -28.07 0.29
C VAL A 132 -5.79 -27.15 1.24
N LYS A 133 -4.54 -26.79 0.87
CA LYS A 133 -3.60 -26.01 1.70
C LYS A 133 -3.53 -24.54 1.33
N LYS A 134 -4.58 -23.99 0.70
CA LYS A 134 -4.63 -22.57 0.31
C LYS A 134 -4.41 -21.62 1.49
N ASP A 135 -4.87 -22.01 2.68
CA ASP A 135 -4.70 -21.21 3.90
C ASP A 135 -3.24 -21.21 4.38
N ASP A 136 -2.51 -22.31 4.19
CA ASP A 136 -1.07 -22.40 4.50
C ASP A 136 -0.28 -21.46 3.58
N ILE A 137 -0.62 -21.42 2.29
CA ILE A 137 -0.03 -20.48 1.32
C ILE A 137 -0.30 -19.04 1.77
N ALA A 138 -1.55 -18.72 2.17
CA ALA A 138 -1.92 -17.40 2.65
C ALA A 138 -1.12 -17.00 3.90
N ILE A 139 -0.93 -17.93 4.85
CA ILE A 139 -0.13 -17.70 6.06
C ILE A 139 1.33 -17.46 5.73
N ALA A 140 1.93 -18.27 4.83
CA ALA A 140 3.31 -18.08 4.39
C ALA A 140 3.51 -16.71 3.76
N VAL A 141 2.63 -16.31 2.82
CA VAL A 141 2.66 -14.98 2.19
C VAL A 141 2.53 -13.87 3.25
N LYS A 142 1.62 -14.02 4.21
CA LYS A 142 1.44 -13.03 5.28
C LYS A 142 2.70 -12.86 6.11
N THR A 143 3.33 -13.97 6.50
CA THR A 143 4.49 -13.95 7.41
C THR A 143 5.66 -13.23 6.76
N GLU A 144 6.04 -13.64 5.55
CA GLU A 144 7.14 -13.04 4.78
C GLU A 144 6.87 -11.56 4.46
N LEU A 145 5.66 -11.25 3.99
CA LEU A 145 5.28 -9.86 3.72
C LEU A 145 5.31 -8.99 4.97
N ASN A 146 4.80 -9.49 6.09
CA ASN A 146 4.75 -8.69 7.31
C ASN A 146 6.15 -8.41 7.85
N GLU A 147 7.06 -9.37 7.80
CA GLU A 147 8.46 -9.19 8.20
C GLU A 147 9.14 -8.12 7.34
N ALA A 148 9.01 -8.21 6.02
CA ALA A 148 9.62 -7.26 5.11
C ALA A 148 8.98 -5.85 5.15
N MET A 149 7.66 -5.76 5.24
CA MET A 149 6.94 -4.48 5.11
C MET A 149 6.80 -3.71 6.42
N MET A 150 6.96 -4.37 7.58
CA MET A 150 6.87 -3.72 8.89
C MET A 150 7.96 -2.67 9.10
N ASP A 151 9.15 -2.86 8.53
CA ASP A 151 10.25 -1.90 8.59
C ASP A 151 9.99 -0.63 7.79
N TYR A 152 9.13 -0.75 6.78
CA TYR A 152 8.65 0.39 5.97
C TYR A 152 7.36 1.01 6.53
N GLY A 153 6.87 0.54 7.69
CA GLY A 153 5.69 1.10 8.33
C GLY A 153 4.35 0.60 7.78
N TYR A 154 4.34 -0.54 7.09
CA TYR A 154 3.13 -1.21 6.62
C TYR A 154 2.89 -2.47 7.43
N ASP A 155 1.68 -2.63 7.96
CA ASP A 155 1.21 -3.80 8.71
C ASP A 155 0.27 -4.63 7.83
N ILE A 156 0.62 -5.90 7.61
CA ILE A 156 -0.18 -6.84 6.82
C ILE A 156 -1.21 -7.51 7.74
N ILE A 157 -2.45 -7.11 7.61
CA ILE A 157 -3.54 -7.57 8.48
C ILE A 157 -3.92 -9.00 8.13
N LYS A 158 -4.20 -9.24 6.84
CA LYS A 158 -4.66 -10.53 6.35
C LYS A 158 -4.29 -10.72 4.89
N THR A 159 -3.94 -11.96 4.54
CA THR A 159 -3.83 -12.43 3.16
C THR A 159 -4.83 -13.55 2.93
N LEU A 160 -5.36 -13.63 1.73
CA LEU A 160 -6.37 -14.60 1.34
C LEU A 160 -6.07 -15.07 -0.08
N VAL A 161 -6.06 -16.38 -0.29
CA VAL A 161 -6.14 -16.96 -1.63
C VAL A 161 -7.62 -16.98 -2.02
N THR A 162 -8.03 -16.08 -2.91
CA THR A 162 -9.44 -15.85 -3.25
C THR A 162 -9.90 -16.70 -4.42
N ASP A 163 -8.96 -17.05 -5.32
CA ASP A 163 -9.26 -17.84 -6.49
C ASP A 163 -8.07 -18.69 -6.93
N ILE A 164 -8.33 -19.88 -7.45
CA ILE A 164 -7.32 -20.82 -7.97
C ILE A 164 -7.87 -21.40 -9.27
N ASP A 165 -7.34 -20.92 -10.39
CA ASP A 165 -7.73 -21.39 -11.73
C ASP A 165 -6.62 -22.30 -12.30
N PRO A 166 -6.85 -23.61 -12.45
CA PRO A 166 -5.95 -24.45 -13.20
C PRO A 166 -6.06 -24.10 -14.69
N CYS A 167 -4.95 -23.69 -15.28
CA CYS A 167 -4.85 -23.44 -16.71
C CYS A 167 -4.69 -24.80 -17.41
N LEU A 168 -5.78 -25.48 -17.68
CA LEU A 168 -5.78 -26.67 -18.52
C LEU A 168 -5.49 -26.20 -19.95
N LEU A 169 -4.24 -26.40 -20.38
CA LEU A 169 -3.94 -26.35 -21.80
C LEU A 169 -4.74 -27.49 -22.44
N TYR A 170 -5.89 -27.17 -23.03
CA TYR A 170 -6.56 -28.06 -23.96
C TYR A 170 -5.59 -28.28 -25.13
N THR A 171 -4.80 -29.36 -25.05
CA THR A 171 -4.21 -29.93 -26.25
C THR A 171 -5.37 -30.45 -27.09
N SER A 172 -5.83 -29.60 -28.00
CA SER A 172 -6.72 -30.08 -29.09
C SER A 172 -6.04 -31.28 -29.73
N PRO A 173 -6.69 -32.47 -29.78
CA PRO A 173 -6.08 -33.60 -30.43
C PRO A 173 -5.76 -33.18 -31.89
N SER A 174 -4.49 -33.39 -32.26
CA SER A 174 -4.03 -33.07 -33.62
C SER A 174 -4.89 -33.82 -34.64
N PRO A 175 -5.34 -33.17 -35.74
CA PRO A 175 -6.12 -33.85 -36.78
C PRO A 175 -5.34 -34.95 -37.53
N ARG A 176 -4.16 -35.34 -37.07
CA ARG A 176 -3.29 -36.37 -37.68
C ARG A 176 -3.42 -37.75 -37.06
N ASP A 177 -4.28 -37.93 -36.04
CA ASP A 177 -4.48 -39.22 -35.37
C ASP A 177 -5.83 -39.86 -35.73
N LEU A 178 -6.35 -39.54 -36.95
CA LEU A 178 -7.47 -40.21 -37.58
C LEU A 178 -7.00 -40.92 -38.87
#